data_1d1e44a22de3be8b547543c164424dc6
#
_entry.id   1d1e44a22de3be8b547543c164424dc6
#
_cell.length_a   1.000
_cell.length_b   1.000
_cell.length_c   1.000
_cell.angle_alpha   90.00
_cell.angle_beta   90.00
_cell.angle_gamma   90.00
#
_symmetry.space_group_name_H-M   'P 1'
#
loop_
_entity.id
_entity.type
_entity.pdbx_description
1 polymer ?
#
loop_
_entity_poly.entity_id
_entity_poly.type
_entity_poly.pdbx_seq_one_letter_code
_entity_poly.pdbx_strand_id
1 'polypeptide(L)'
;MKLTFFGTGAGSFRGSRRQMPSAFVEGILLDCGAGATGRLHDAALFDRVEGILITHLHTDHVSGLFDFLLHTVIQGRKRPLTIVSPPGLSPILRAANDARAMARDPSELYELRLVEGSEPEATIGPWRVQAVPLDHTVYNLGYLLATDDAKIFYTGDTRQPSASDGLRADFVIHESTYADRNADQAHEYGHSTASQAAQAAIEMHARRLFLTHIGDLEGTEAEVLHEVRAAFPDSTVAEDCGEYDL
;
A
#
# COMPACT_ATOMS: atom_id res chain seq x y z
N MET A 1 12.05 0.75 -14.00
CA MET A 1 11.46 1.25 -12.74
C MET A 1 11.41 0.06 -11.77
N LYS A 2 11.71 0.29 -10.47
CA LYS A 2 11.78 -0.82 -9.52
C LYS A 2 10.68 -0.70 -8.47
N LEU A 3 9.96 -1.80 -8.22
CA LEU A 3 8.98 -1.96 -7.15
C LEU A 3 9.58 -2.87 -6.07
N THR A 4 9.62 -2.40 -4.82
CA THR A 4 10.15 -3.16 -3.69
C THR A 4 9.04 -3.34 -2.65
N PHE A 5 8.74 -4.59 -2.28
CA PHE A 5 7.82 -4.87 -1.19
C PHE A 5 8.61 -5.01 0.12
N PHE A 6 8.21 -4.30 1.16
CA PHE A 6 8.79 -4.44 2.50
C PHE A 6 7.96 -5.38 3.38
N GLY A 7 6.67 -5.46 3.11
CA GLY A 7 5.75 -6.37 3.77
C GLY A 7 4.57 -6.73 2.89
N THR A 8 4.19 -8.01 2.95
CA THR A 8 3.15 -8.61 2.09
C THR A 8 2.13 -9.44 2.87
N GLY A 9 2.21 -9.45 4.21
CA GLY A 9 1.29 -10.18 5.08
C GLY A 9 0.01 -9.41 5.39
N ALA A 10 -1.05 -10.11 5.70
CA ALA A 10 -2.37 -9.59 6.05
C ALA A 10 -2.51 -9.46 7.58
N GLY A 11 -1.85 -8.48 8.18
CA GLY A 11 -2.00 -8.16 9.60
C GLY A 11 -1.48 -9.21 10.59
N SER A 12 -0.83 -10.29 10.12
CA SER A 12 -0.36 -11.39 10.95
C SER A 12 1.13 -11.67 10.75
N PHE A 13 1.75 -12.32 11.75
CA PHE A 13 3.17 -12.68 11.74
C PHE A 13 3.41 -14.17 11.50
N ARG A 14 2.49 -14.86 10.86
CA ARG A 14 2.59 -16.30 10.60
C ARG A 14 3.22 -16.60 9.25
N GLY A 15 3.74 -17.81 9.12
CA GLY A 15 4.32 -18.30 7.87
C GLY A 15 5.58 -17.54 7.43
N SER A 16 5.77 -17.43 6.13
CA SER A 16 6.87 -16.70 5.49
C SER A 16 6.65 -15.18 5.45
N ARG A 17 5.40 -14.74 5.56
CA ARG A 17 4.99 -13.34 5.49
C ARG A 17 4.82 -12.78 6.89
N ARG A 18 5.82 -12.04 7.35
CA ARG A 18 5.87 -11.55 8.74
C ARG A 18 5.81 -10.03 8.85
N GLN A 19 5.83 -9.34 7.72
CA GLN A 19 5.83 -7.88 7.70
C GLN A 19 4.46 -7.34 7.28
N MET A 20 4.06 -6.27 7.94
CA MET A 20 2.83 -5.54 7.62
C MET A 20 2.92 -4.89 6.24
N PRO A 21 1.79 -4.67 5.54
CA PRO A 21 1.77 -4.17 4.19
C PRO A 21 2.57 -2.89 4.01
N SER A 22 3.51 -2.90 3.10
CA SER A 22 4.19 -1.71 2.60
C SER A 22 5.00 -2.01 1.35
N ALA A 23 4.99 -1.10 0.39
CA ALA A 23 5.78 -1.22 -0.83
C ALA A 23 6.34 0.14 -1.24
N PHE A 24 7.45 0.15 -1.98
CA PHE A 24 8.10 1.37 -2.44
C PHE A 24 8.30 1.34 -3.95
N VAL A 25 7.96 2.45 -4.60
CA VAL A 25 8.24 2.68 -6.02
C VAL A 25 8.66 4.13 -6.27
N GLU A 26 9.88 4.34 -6.75
CA GLU A 26 10.41 5.64 -7.20
C GLU A 26 9.97 6.84 -6.34
N GLY A 27 10.31 6.82 -5.05
CA GLY A 27 10.02 7.91 -4.11
C GLY A 27 8.67 7.80 -3.39
N ILE A 28 7.80 6.90 -3.77
CA ILE A 28 6.48 6.70 -3.15
C ILE A 28 6.51 5.45 -2.27
N LEU A 29 6.10 5.60 -1.02
CA LEU A 29 5.79 4.49 -0.11
C LEU A 29 4.27 4.27 -0.12
N LEU A 30 3.86 3.05 -0.47
CA LEU A 30 2.48 2.57 -0.48
C LEU A 30 2.22 1.87 0.85
N ASP A 31 1.38 2.44 1.67
CA ASP A 31 1.18 2.12 3.08
C ASP A 31 2.48 2.15 3.91
N CYS A 32 2.33 2.20 5.21
CA CYS A 32 3.45 2.26 6.14
C CYS A 32 3.13 1.38 7.36
N GLY A 33 3.13 0.06 7.13
CA GLY A 33 2.95 -0.92 8.19
C GLY A 33 4.14 -1.00 9.13
N ALA A 34 3.96 -1.70 10.24
CA ALA A 34 5.03 -1.89 11.22
C ALA A 34 6.27 -2.54 10.58
N GLY A 35 7.45 -1.99 10.86
CA GLY A 35 8.72 -2.47 10.32
C GLY A 35 9.16 -1.82 9.00
N ALA A 36 8.29 -1.08 8.31
CA ALA A 36 8.62 -0.42 7.04
C ALA A 36 9.83 0.50 7.15
N THR A 37 9.95 1.28 8.23
CA THR A 37 11.08 2.18 8.47
C THR A 37 12.42 1.45 8.48
N GLY A 38 12.52 0.36 9.24
CA GLY A 38 13.74 -0.44 9.31
C GLY A 38 14.12 -1.03 7.95
N ARG A 39 13.15 -1.52 7.20
CA ARG A 39 13.36 -2.06 5.84
C ARG A 39 13.79 -1.01 4.84
N LEU A 40 13.23 0.19 4.93
CA LEU A 40 13.68 1.34 4.13
C LEU A 40 15.13 1.70 4.41
N HIS A 41 15.59 1.63 5.67
CA HIS A 41 16.98 1.82 6.04
C HIS A 41 17.88 0.71 5.49
N ASP A 42 17.51 -0.55 5.68
CA ASP A 42 18.27 -1.71 5.18
C ASP A 42 18.47 -1.64 3.65
N ALA A 43 17.45 -1.16 2.93
CA ALA A 43 17.47 -0.98 1.47
C ALA A 43 18.11 0.34 1.01
N ALA A 44 18.57 1.22 1.93
CA ALA A 44 19.06 2.56 1.63
C ALA A 44 18.04 3.45 0.87
N LEU A 45 16.75 3.26 1.13
CA LEU A 45 15.65 3.97 0.47
C LEU A 45 14.95 5.00 1.37
N PHE A 46 15.25 5.03 2.69
CA PHE A 46 14.59 5.92 3.64
C PHE A 46 14.63 7.38 3.20
N ASP A 47 15.79 7.89 2.83
CA ASP A 47 15.96 9.27 2.38
C ASP A 47 15.37 9.54 0.99
N ARG A 48 15.01 8.50 0.25
CA ARG A 48 14.38 8.63 -1.06
C ARG A 48 12.87 8.78 -1.00
N VAL A 49 12.24 8.54 0.16
CA VAL A 49 10.78 8.70 0.30
C VAL A 49 10.42 10.18 0.17
N GLU A 50 9.58 10.50 -0.80
CA GLU A 50 9.03 11.83 -1.09
C GLU A 50 7.53 11.89 -0.79
N GLY A 51 6.85 10.74 -0.90
CA GLY A 51 5.45 10.58 -0.59
C GLY A 51 5.12 9.30 0.13
N ILE A 52 4.10 9.35 0.98
CA ILE A 52 3.49 8.19 1.64
C ILE A 52 2.01 8.21 1.30
N LEU A 53 1.50 7.12 0.72
CA LEU A 53 0.09 6.98 0.38
C LEU A 53 -0.52 5.95 1.34
N ILE A 54 -1.38 6.41 2.23
CA ILE A 54 -2.09 5.56 3.21
C ILE A 54 -3.45 5.20 2.63
N THR A 55 -3.71 3.92 2.44
CA THR A 55 -4.98 3.44 1.86
C THR A 55 -6.12 3.55 2.85
N HIS A 56 -5.89 3.14 4.08
CA HIS A 56 -6.87 3.21 5.17
C HIS A 56 -6.18 3.21 6.55
N LEU A 57 -6.97 3.33 7.61
CA LEU A 57 -6.41 3.55 8.95
C LEU A 57 -6.37 2.28 9.83
N HIS A 58 -6.42 1.08 9.24
CA HIS A 58 -6.10 -0.13 10.01
C HIS A 58 -4.64 -0.12 10.44
N THR A 59 -4.40 -0.70 11.60
CA THR A 59 -3.09 -0.61 12.28
C THR A 59 -1.96 -1.19 11.43
N ASP A 60 -2.20 -2.26 10.72
CA ASP A 60 -1.20 -2.91 9.87
C ASP A 60 -0.78 -2.09 8.65
N HIS A 61 -1.59 -1.09 8.24
CA HIS A 61 -1.28 -0.17 7.14
C HIS A 61 -0.67 1.16 7.59
N VAL A 62 -0.88 1.58 8.85
CA VAL A 62 -0.51 2.93 9.29
C VAL A 62 0.42 2.98 10.50
N SER A 63 0.60 1.86 11.24
CA SER A 63 1.35 1.90 12.50
C SER A 63 2.82 2.30 12.37
N GLY A 64 3.46 1.95 11.26
CA GLY A 64 4.85 2.32 10.98
C GLY A 64 5.06 3.79 10.65
N LEU A 65 3.99 4.53 10.34
CA LEU A 65 4.07 5.97 10.03
C LEU A 65 4.65 6.78 11.18
N PHE A 66 4.29 6.47 12.42
CA PHE A 66 4.81 7.18 13.59
C PHE A 66 6.31 6.94 13.77
N ASP A 67 6.76 5.70 13.58
CA ASP A 67 8.17 5.35 13.61
C ASP A 67 8.93 6.03 12.46
N PHE A 68 8.37 6.06 11.27
CA PHE A 68 8.94 6.78 10.13
C PHE A 68 9.10 8.28 10.43
N LEU A 69 8.05 8.95 10.92
CA LEU A 69 8.08 10.37 11.26
C LEU A 69 9.08 10.67 12.38
N LEU A 70 9.16 9.83 13.42
CA LEU A 70 10.18 9.95 14.47
C LEU A 70 11.60 9.90 13.89
N HIS A 71 11.87 8.96 12.98
CA HIS A 71 13.19 8.85 12.34
C HIS A 71 13.53 10.05 11.46
N THR A 72 12.53 10.66 10.78
CA THR A 72 12.77 11.94 10.05
C THR A 72 13.20 13.06 10.98
N VAL A 73 12.65 13.11 12.20
CA VAL A 73 13.04 14.10 13.23
C VAL A 73 14.46 13.83 13.74
N ILE A 74 14.75 12.56 14.10
CA ILE A 74 16.05 12.16 14.64
C ILE A 74 17.18 12.40 13.64
N GLN A 75 16.95 12.11 12.37
CA GLN A 75 17.94 12.28 11.31
C GLN A 75 18.01 13.70 10.76
N GLY A 76 17.11 14.59 11.21
CA GLY A 76 17.11 15.99 10.81
C GLY A 76 16.76 16.20 9.34
N ARG A 77 15.77 15.45 8.83
CA ARG A 77 15.26 15.59 7.45
C ARG A 77 15.03 17.06 7.10
N LYS A 78 15.38 17.44 5.84
CA LYS A 78 15.14 18.78 5.28
C LYS A 78 14.29 18.73 4.01
N ARG A 79 14.18 17.57 3.38
CA ARG A 79 13.39 17.42 2.15
C ARG A 79 11.90 17.41 2.48
N PRO A 80 11.05 17.98 1.65
CA PRO A 80 9.60 17.89 1.80
C PRO A 80 9.12 16.45 1.87
N LEU A 81 8.00 16.23 2.55
CA LEU A 81 7.28 14.96 2.58
C LEU A 81 5.79 15.21 2.39
N THR A 82 5.18 14.52 1.44
CA THR A 82 3.74 14.56 1.26
C THR A 82 3.12 13.26 1.75
N ILE A 83 2.11 13.35 2.62
CA ILE A 83 1.30 12.20 3.03
C ILE A 83 -0.08 12.38 2.41
N VAL A 84 -0.56 11.37 1.69
CA VAL A 84 -1.92 11.33 1.15
C VAL A 84 -2.69 10.26 1.90
N SER A 85 -3.90 10.58 2.37
CA SER A 85 -4.67 9.65 3.20
C SER A 85 -6.18 9.85 3.10
N PRO A 86 -6.98 8.84 3.47
CA PRO A 86 -8.40 9.05 3.74
C PRO A 86 -8.62 9.96 4.94
N PRO A 87 -9.85 10.45 5.16
CA PRO A 87 -10.19 11.24 6.33
C PRO A 87 -9.91 10.50 7.65
N GLY A 88 -9.37 11.21 8.65
CA GLY A 88 -9.16 10.69 10.01
C GLY A 88 -7.72 10.62 10.47
N LEU A 89 -6.73 10.79 9.59
CA LEU A 89 -5.31 10.77 9.96
C LEU A 89 -4.88 12.04 10.72
N SER A 90 -5.36 13.23 10.32
CA SER A 90 -5.02 14.50 10.97
C SER A 90 -5.23 14.52 12.48
N PRO A 91 -6.37 14.10 13.04
CA PRO A 91 -6.56 14.10 14.49
C PRO A 91 -5.61 13.13 15.20
N ILE A 92 -5.26 12.01 14.59
CA ILE A 92 -4.32 11.03 15.14
C ILE A 92 -2.90 11.63 15.21
N LEU A 93 -2.44 12.27 14.13
CA LEU A 93 -1.14 12.95 14.11
C LEU A 93 -1.09 14.10 15.12
N ARG A 94 -2.15 14.90 15.24
CA ARG A 94 -2.23 15.94 16.27
C ARG A 94 -2.12 15.37 17.68
N ALA A 95 -2.87 14.32 18.00
CA ALA A 95 -2.80 13.67 19.31
C ALA A 95 -1.40 13.13 19.62
N ALA A 96 -0.73 12.56 18.63
CA ALA A 96 0.66 12.09 18.77
C ALA A 96 1.63 13.25 19.01
N ASN A 97 1.48 14.38 18.32
CA ASN A 97 2.28 15.58 18.53
C ASN A 97 2.02 16.19 19.92
N ASP A 98 0.77 16.31 20.35
CA ASP A 98 0.40 16.82 21.68
C ASP A 98 0.98 15.95 22.81
N ALA A 99 1.00 14.63 22.61
CA ALA A 99 1.63 13.68 23.51
C ALA A 99 3.17 13.66 23.40
N ARG A 100 3.76 14.42 22.47
CA ARG A 100 5.19 14.41 22.13
C ARG A 100 5.73 13.01 21.78
N ALA A 101 4.90 12.19 21.16
CA ALA A 101 5.26 10.81 20.79
C ALA A 101 6.39 10.76 19.75
N MET A 102 6.54 11.81 18.93
CA MET A 102 7.62 11.98 17.93
C MET A 102 8.74 12.91 18.42
N ALA A 103 8.87 13.14 19.72
CA ALA A 103 9.83 14.05 20.35
C ALA A 103 9.67 15.53 19.94
N ARG A 104 9.41 15.83 18.67
CA ARG A 104 9.16 17.14 18.08
C ARG A 104 8.19 16.98 16.93
N ASP A 105 7.40 18.03 16.62
CA ASP A 105 6.57 18.05 15.43
C ASP A 105 7.46 18.06 14.16
N PRO A 106 7.33 17.08 13.27
CA PRO A 106 8.12 17.03 12.03
C PRO A 106 7.96 18.30 11.17
N SER A 107 6.78 18.94 11.18
CA SER A 107 6.51 20.15 10.40
C SER A 107 7.33 21.37 10.84
N GLU A 108 7.96 21.34 12.03
CA GLU A 108 8.91 22.35 12.47
C GLU A 108 10.29 22.23 11.80
N LEU A 109 10.59 21.10 11.18
CA LEU A 109 11.90 20.78 10.61
C LEU A 109 11.94 20.85 9.09
N TYR A 110 10.84 20.44 8.44
CA TYR A 110 10.70 20.40 6.97
C TYR A 110 9.24 20.61 6.57
N GLU A 111 9.00 20.83 5.30
CA GLU A 111 7.63 20.90 4.76
C GLU A 111 6.97 19.54 4.82
N LEU A 112 6.08 19.34 5.79
CA LEU A 112 5.22 18.17 5.90
C LEU A 112 3.82 18.54 5.39
N ARG A 113 3.46 18.01 4.22
CA ARG A 113 2.16 18.26 3.60
C ARG A 113 1.25 17.05 3.80
N LEU A 114 0.13 17.23 4.47
CA LEU A 114 -0.93 16.24 4.57
C LEU A 114 -2.07 16.59 3.60
N VAL A 115 -2.35 15.70 2.66
CA VAL A 115 -3.46 15.78 1.70
C VAL A 115 -4.47 14.72 2.08
N GLU A 116 -5.46 15.12 2.87
CA GLU A 116 -6.47 14.23 3.45
C GLU A 116 -7.83 14.52 2.81
N GLY A 117 -8.55 13.47 2.39
CA GLY A 117 -9.86 13.64 1.77
C GLY A 117 -10.51 12.33 1.35
N SER A 118 -11.72 12.45 0.79
CA SER A 118 -12.44 11.29 0.23
C SER A 118 -11.85 10.82 -1.11
N GLU A 119 -11.36 11.74 -1.92
CA GLU A 119 -10.74 11.47 -3.21
C GLU A 119 -9.56 12.44 -3.40
N PRO A 120 -8.52 12.37 -2.54
CA PRO A 120 -7.43 13.32 -2.62
C PRO A 120 -6.59 13.10 -3.88
N GLU A 121 -6.10 14.21 -4.43
CA GLU A 121 -5.15 14.22 -5.54
C GLU A 121 -3.87 14.94 -5.12
N ALA A 122 -2.73 14.49 -5.61
CA ALA A 122 -1.44 15.10 -5.35
C ALA A 122 -0.48 14.93 -6.53
N THR A 123 0.50 15.83 -6.61
CA THR A 123 1.69 15.62 -7.45
C THR A 123 2.89 15.45 -6.52
N ILE A 124 3.61 14.35 -6.66
CA ILE A 124 4.76 13.99 -5.82
C ILE A 124 5.89 13.52 -6.74
N GLY A 125 6.96 14.29 -6.83
CA GLY A 125 8.00 14.03 -7.83
C GLY A 125 7.42 13.95 -9.24
N PRO A 126 7.67 12.87 -10.00
CA PRO A 126 7.11 12.69 -11.34
C PRO A 126 5.66 12.16 -11.34
N TRP A 127 5.13 11.78 -10.17
CA TRP A 127 3.86 11.09 -10.07
C TRP A 127 2.67 12.03 -9.96
N ARG A 128 1.67 11.85 -10.81
CA ARG A 128 0.30 12.30 -10.56
C ARG A 128 -0.40 11.19 -9.78
N VAL A 129 -0.83 11.49 -8.57
CA VAL A 129 -1.49 10.56 -7.66
C VAL A 129 -2.96 10.93 -7.60
N GLN A 130 -3.82 9.96 -7.90
CA GLN A 130 -5.28 10.06 -7.76
C GLN A 130 -5.77 8.96 -6.86
N ALA A 131 -6.52 9.33 -5.82
CA ALA A 131 -7.18 8.36 -4.97
C ALA A 131 -8.53 7.94 -5.55
N VAL A 132 -8.88 6.67 -5.36
CA VAL A 132 -10.13 6.05 -5.80
C VAL A 132 -10.76 5.33 -4.61
N PRO A 133 -11.96 5.72 -4.16
CA PRO A 133 -12.64 5.02 -3.07
C PRO A 133 -12.93 3.56 -3.44
N LEU A 134 -12.61 2.65 -2.53
CA LEU A 134 -12.85 1.21 -2.69
C LEU A 134 -13.60 0.67 -1.47
N ASP A 135 -14.33 -0.44 -1.68
CA ASP A 135 -15.16 -1.05 -0.64
C ASP A 135 -14.33 -1.91 0.32
N HIS A 136 -14.31 -1.52 1.58
CA HIS A 136 -13.70 -2.27 2.68
C HIS A 136 -14.53 -2.07 3.96
N THR A 137 -14.12 -2.67 5.07
CA THR A 137 -14.79 -2.53 6.37
C THR A 137 -14.67 -1.12 6.97
N VAL A 138 -13.66 -0.37 6.57
CA VAL A 138 -13.46 1.06 6.85
C VAL A 138 -13.27 1.82 5.54
N TYR A 139 -13.24 3.14 5.59
CA TYR A 139 -12.98 3.95 4.40
C TYR A 139 -11.60 3.63 3.84
N ASN A 140 -11.57 3.10 2.62
CA ASN A 140 -10.35 2.70 1.92
C ASN A 140 -10.20 3.44 0.58
N LEU A 141 -8.97 3.79 0.25
CA LEU A 141 -8.55 4.43 -0.98
C LEU A 141 -7.58 3.52 -1.74
N GLY A 142 -7.94 3.14 -2.96
CA GLY A 142 -6.94 2.74 -3.93
C GLY A 142 -6.22 3.98 -4.49
N TYR A 143 -5.02 3.80 -5.00
CA TYR A 143 -4.22 4.88 -5.58
C TYR A 143 -3.79 4.57 -7.00
N LEU A 144 -4.16 5.45 -7.95
CA LEU A 144 -3.59 5.47 -9.29
C LEU A 144 -2.39 6.43 -9.29
N LEU A 145 -1.20 5.88 -9.52
CA LEU A 145 0.03 6.61 -9.73
C LEU A 145 0.30 6.64 -11.24
N ALA A 146 0.41 7.81 -11.81
CA ALA A 146 0.64 7.97 -13.24
C ALA A 146 1.84 8.89 -13.52
N THR A 147 2.72 8.45 -14.41
CA THR A 147 3.71 9.27 -15.12
C THR A 147 3.35 9.31 -16.60
N ASP A 148 4.20 9.90 -17.43
CA ASP A 148 3.99 9.85 -18.88
C ASP A 148 4.28 8.46 -19.46
N ASP A 149 5.09 7.64 -18.77
CA ASP A 149 5.55 6.34 -19.25
C ASP A 149 4.81 5.13 -18.65
N ALA A 150 4.20 5.28 -17.47
CA ALA A 150 3.61 4.15 -16.75
C ALA A 150 2.48 4.58 -15.81
N LYS A 151 1.55 3.64 -15.60
CA LYS A 151 0.47 3.73 -14.62
C LYS A 151 0.48 2.52 -13.70
N ILE A 152 0.47 2.77 -12.40
CA ILE A 152 0.40 1.76 -11.35
C ILE A 152 -0.88 1.98 -10.55
N PHE A 153 -1.65 0.93 -10.32
CA PHE A 153 -2.78 0.99 -9.40
C PHE A 153 -2.54 0.09 -8.19
N TYR A 154 -2.66 0.67 -7.00
CA TYR A 154 -2.57 -0.02 -5.71
C TYR A 154 -3.91 0.03 -5.01
N THR A 155 -4.45 -1.13 -4.63
CA THR A 155 -5.80 -1.22 -4.06
C THR A 155 -5.86 -0.95 -2.55
N GLY A 156 -4.77 -1.25 -1.79
CA GLY A 156 -4.95 -1.52 -0.37
C GLY A 156 -5.90 -2.70 -0.19
N ASP A 157 -6.66 -2.71 0.88
CA ASP A 157 -7.62 -3.76 1.18
C ASP A 157 -8.98 -3.45 0.55
N THR A 158 -9.59 -4.43 -0.10
CA THR A 158 -10.88 -4.18 -0.76
C THR A 158 -11.65 -5.46 -1.02
N ARG A 159 -12.96 -5.40 -0.90
CA ARG A 159 -13.81 -6.34 -1.64
C ARG A 159 -13.59 -6.10 -3.13
N GLN A 160 -13.92 -7.08 -3.95
CA GLN A 160 -13.76 -6.98 -5.41
C GLN A 160 -14.05 -5.55 -5.90
N PRO A 161 -13.08 -4.84 -6.49
CA PRO A 161 -13.27 -3.46 -6.89
C PRO A 161 -14.28 -3.38 -8.03
N SER A 162 -15.46 -2.86 -7.71
CA SER A 162 -16.48 -2.50 -8.71
C SER A 162 -16.23 -1.13 -9.35
N ALA A 163 -15.26 -0.38 -8.84
CA ALA A 163 -14.99 1.00 -9.25
C ALA A 163 -14.00 1.12 -10.41
N SER A 164 -13.65 0.03 -11.05
CA SER A 164 -12.69 0.03 -12.17
C SER A 164 -13.27 0.55 -13.49
N ASP A 165 -14.53 0.99 -13.54
CA ASP A 165 -15.18 1.45 -14.75
C ASP A 165 -14.37 2.56 -15.45
N GLY A 166 -13.59 2.15 -16.43
CA GLY A 166 -12.73 3.03 -17.21
C GLY A 166 -11.32 3.29 -16.65
N LEU A 167 -10.99 2.81 -15.46
CA LEU A 167 -9.63 2.89 -14.92
C LEU A 167 -8.69 1.98 -15.73
N ARG A 168 -7.50 2.49 -16.04
CA ARG A 168 -6.47 1.73 -16.76
C ARG A 168 -5.15 1.85 -16.04
N ALA A 169 -4.48 0.71 -15.84
CA ALA A 169 -3.16 0.67 -15.24
C ALA A 169 -2.27 -0.34 -15.98
N ASP A 170 -0.99 -0.04 -16.14
CA ASP A 170 -0.02 -0.98 -16.70
C ASP A 170 0.34 -2.07 -15.70
N PHE A 171 0.41 -1.68 -14.43
CA PHE A 171 0.74 -2.55 -13.32
C PHE A 171 -0.33 -2.42 -12.24
N VAL A 172 -0.81 -3.55 -11.74
CA VAL A 172 -1.76 -3.59 -10.63
C VAL A 172 -1.10 -4.28 -9.45
N ILE A 173 -1.17 -3.63 -8.28
CA ILE A 173 -0.80 -4.19 -6.98
C ILE A 173 -2.11 -4.38 -6.23
N HIS A 174 -2.51 -5.62 -6.02
CA HIS A 174 -3.80 -5.97 -5.45
C HIS A 174 -3.64 -6.87 -4.23
N GLU A 175 -4.49 -6.69 -3.23
CA GLU A 175 -4.60 -7.63 -2.15
C GLU A 175 -5.15 -8.99 -2.64
N SER A 176 -4.78 -10.06 -1.98
CA SER A 176 -5.39 -11.36 -2.12
C SER A 176 -5.29 -12.11 -0.80
N THR A 177 -6.05 -11.63 0.16
CA THR A 177 -6.01 -12.14 1.54
C THR A 177 -6.50 -13.58 1.61
N TYR A 178 -7.38 -13.98 0.69
CA TYR A 178 -7.99 -15.30 0.68
C TYR A 178 -7.81 -16.03 -0.66
N ALA A 179 -7.73 -17.37 -0.60
CA ALA A 179 -7.92 -18.22 -1.75
C ALA A 179 -9.42 -18.29 -2.13
N ASP A 180 -9.74 -18.68 -3.36
CA ASP A 180 -11.11 -18.67 -3.89
C ASP A 180 -12.08 -19.54 -3.09
N ARG A 181 -11.62 -20.63 -2.49
CA ARG A 181 -12.43 -21.47 -1.58
C ARG A 181 -12.99 -20.74 -0.37
N ASN A 182 -12.39 -19.59 -0.02
CA ASN A 182 -12.78 -18.74 1.12
C ASN A 182 -13.46 -17.43 0.69
N ALA A 183 -14.09 -17.40 -0.50
CA ALA A 183 -14.71 -16.18 -1.05
C ALA A 183 -15.77 -15.56 -0.13
N ASP A 184 -16.57 -16.38 0.57
CA ASP A 184 -17.56 -15.87 1.53
C ASP A 184 -16.90 -15.15 2.70
N GLN A 185 -15.79 -15.69 3.24
CA GLN A 185 -14.99 -15.03 4.28
C GLN A 185 -14.34 -13.75 3.76
N ALA A 186 -13.77 -13.80 2.55
CA ALA A 186 -13.20 -12.61 1.91
C ALA A 186 -14.23 -11.47 1.88
N HIS A 187 -15.43 -11.78 1.39
CA HIS A 187 -16.51 -10.80 1.33
C HIS A 187 -16.92 -10.28 2.70
N GLU A 188 -17.09 -11.16 3.70
CA GLU A 188 -17.48 -10.80 5.06
C GLU A 188 -16.48 -9.83 5.69
N TYR A 189 -15.18 -10.11 5.57
CA TYR A 189 -14.11 -9.30 6.18
C TYR A 189 -13.60 -8.16 5.29
N GLY A 190 -14.20 -7.94 4.14
CA GLY A 190 -13.88 -6.78 3.30
C GLY A 190 -12.64 -6.97 2.40
N HIS A 191 -12.35 -8.21 2.04
CA HIS A 191 -11.18 -8.58 1.24
C HIS A 191 -11.53 -9.25 -0.08
N SER A 192 -10.49 -9.52 -0.87
CA SER A 192 -10.58 -10.19 -2.17
C SER A 192 -9.90 -11.55 -2.16
N THR A 193 -10.31 -12.35 -3.17
CA THR A 193 -9.63 -13.60 -3.52
C THR A 193 -8.71 -13.42 -4.73
N ALA A 194 -7.92 -14.47 -5.03
CA ALA A 194 -7.01 -14.49 -6.17
C ALA A 194 -7.71 -14.25 -7.51
N SER A 195 -8.84 -14.92 -7.76
CA SER A 195 -9.62 -14.74 -8.99
C SER A 195 -10.24 -13.35 -9.11
N GLN A 196 -10.64 -12.75 -8.00
CA GLN A 196 -11.16 -11.38 -7.98
C GLN A 196 -10.06 -10.36 -8.30
N ALA A 197 -8.85 -10.53 -7.74
CA ALA A 197 -7.70 -9.71 -8.08
C ALA A 197 -7.31 -9.84 -9.56
N ALA A 198 -7.31 -11.07 -10.09
CA ALA A 198 -7.07 -11.31 -11.51
C ALA A 198 -8.11 -10.63 -12.41
N GLN A 199 -9.39 -10.71 -12.05
CA GLN A 199 -10.47 -10.05 -12.78
C GLN A 199 -10.29 -8.53 -12.80
N ALA A 200 -9.94 -7.92 -11.66
CA ALA A 200 -9.65 -6.49 -11.60
C ALA A 200 -8.49 -6.08 -12.53
N ALA A 201 -7.42 -6.86 -12.57
CA ALA A 201 -6.29 -6.61 -13.47
C ALA A 201 -6.69 -6.72 -14.96
N ILE A 202 -7.55 -7.68 -15.31
CA ILE A 202 -8.09 -7.83 -16.68
C ILE A 202 -8.91 -6.60 -17.06
N GLU A 203 -9.82 -6.15 -16.21
CA GLU A 203 -10.68 -5.00 -16.45
C GLU A 203 -9.89 -3.69 -16.60
N MET A 204 -8.80 -3.54 -15.84
CA MET A 204 -7.88 -2.41 -15.94
C MET A 204 -6.93 -2.50 -17.14
N HIS A 205 -6.96 -3.58 -17.93
CA HIS A 205 -6.03 -3.88 -19.01
C HIS A 205 -4.56 -3.90 -18.57
N ALA A 206 -4.30 -4.44 -17.38
CA ALA A 206 -2.96 -4.52 -16.83
C ALA A 206 -2.05 -5.43 -17.67
N ARG A 207 -0.77 -5.10 -17.72
CA ARG A 207 0.26 -5.95 -18.30
C ARG A 207 0.79 -6.95 -17.27
N ARG A 208 0.80 -6.55 -15.99
CA ARG A 208 1.29 -7.39 -14.90
C ARG A 208 0.53 -7.14 -13.61
N LEU A 209 0.30 -8.20 -12.85
CA LEU A 209 -0.37 -8.21 -11.55
C LEU A 209 0.59 -8.65 -10.46
N PHE A 210 0.68 -7.87 -9.39
CA PHE A 210 1.36 -8.23 -8.15
C PHE A 210 0.32 -8.44 -7.05
N LEU A 211 0.36 -9.61 -6.41
CA LEU A 211 -0.49 -9.92 -5.27
C LEU A 211 0.26 -9.68 -3.97
N THR A 212 -0.39 -9.01 -3.04
CA THR A 212 0.12 -8.70 -1.70
C THR A 212 -0.96 -8.93 -0.66
N HIS A 213 -0.71 -8.61 0.60
CA HIS A 213 -1.68 -8.78 1.68
C HIS A 213 -2.21 -10.21 1.74
N ILE A 214 -1.30 -11.18 1.76
CA ILE A 214 -1.65 -12.60 1.74
C ILE A 214 -1.98 -13.06 3.15
N GLY A 215 -3.15 -13.67 3.31
CA GLY A 215 -3.59 -14.25 4.57
C GLY A 215 -2.75 -15.46 5.00
N ASP A 216 -2.75 -15.75 6.28
CA ASP A 216 -1.93 -16.79 6.91
C ASP A 216 -2.65 -18.14 7.11
N LEU A 217 -3.78 -18.35 6.46
CA LEU A 217 -4.45 -19.65 6.46
C LEU A 217 -3.57 -20.69 5.77
N GLU A 218 -3.54 -21.90 6.31
CA GLU A 218 -2.73 -22.98 5.74
C GLU A 218 -3.06 -23.24 4.27
N GLY A 219 -2.05 -23.26 3.42
CA GLY A 219 -2.17 -23.49 1.99
C GLY A 219 -2.56 -22.26 1.15
N THR A 220 -2.94 -21.14 1.77
CA THR A 220 -3.46 -19.96 1.04
C THR A 220 -2.49 -19.47 -0.03
N GLU A 221 -1.20 -19.33 0.24
CA GLU A 221 -0.23 -18.78 -0.71
C GLU A 221 -0.11 -19.65 -1.98
N ALA A 222 -0.02 -20.98 -1.82
CA ALA A 222 0.10 -21.89 -2.94
C ALA A 222 -1.18 -21.93 -3.79
N GLU A 223 -2.35 -21.85 -3.15
CA GLU A 223 -3.64 -21.80 -3.81
C GLU A 223 -3.82 -20.47 -4.56
N VAL A 224 -3.56 -19.34 -3.90
CA VAL A 224 -3.59 -18.00 -4.51
C VAL A 224 -2.71 -17.95 -5.76
N LEU A 225 -1.47 -18.47 -5.69
CA LEU A 225 -0.58 -18.52 -6.84
C LEU A 225 -1.13 -19.38 -7.98
N HIS A 226 -1.73 -20.51 -7.66
CA HIS A 226 -2.34 -21.40 -8.66
C HIS A 226 -3.55 -20.74 -9.33
N GLU A 227 -4.46 -20.21 -8.54
CA GLU A 227 -5.71 -19.59 -8.98
C GLU A 227 -5.45 -18.34 -9.83
N VAL A 228 -4.60 -17.43 -9.35
CA VAL A 228 -4.31 -16.18 -10.08
C VAL A 228 -3.66 -16.46 -11.44
N ARG A 229 -2.72 -17.41 -11.52
CA ARG A 229 -2.03 -17.75 -12.77
C ARG A 229 -2.94 -18.42 -13.80
N ALA A 230 -3.98 -19.11 -13.35
CA ALA A 230 -4.98 -19.69 -14.24
C ALA A 230 -5.79 -18.59 -14.96
N ALA A 231 -6.07 -17.47 -14.30
CA ALA A 231 -6.85 -16.35 -14.85
C ALA A 231 -5.97 -15.25 -15.46
N PHE A 232 -4.84 -14.94 -14.85
CA PHE A 232 -3.90 -13.89 -15.27
C PHE A 232 -2.46 -14.41 -15.21
N PRO A 233 -1.92 -14.98 -16.31
CA PRO A 233 -0.62 -15.67 -16.32
C PRO A 233 0.57 -14.77 -15.91
N ASP A 234 0.57 -13.47 -16.27
CA ASP A 234 1.62 -12.52 -15.87
C ASP A 234 1.34 -11.95 -14.49
N SER A 235 1.27 -12.84 -13.51
CA SER A 235 1.04 -12.53 -12.11
C SER A 235 2.18 -13.02 -11.22
N THR A 236 2.40 -12.29 -10.14
CA THR A 236 3.41 -12.59 -9.13
C THR A 236 2.79 -12.44 -7.74
N VAL A 237 2.90 -13.45 -6.90
CA VAL A 237 2.70 -13.29 -5.46
C VAL A 237 3.97 -12.66 -4.90
N ALA A 238 3.86 -11.42 -4.43
CA ALA A 238 5.00 -10.67 -3.92
C ALA A 238 5.52 -11.28 -2.60
N GLU A 239 6.80 -11.15 -2.34
CA GLU A 239 7.47 -11.64 -1.14
C GLU A 239 7.99 -10.47 -0.29
N ASP A 240 8.10 -10.69 1.03
CA ASP A 240 8.74 -9.73 1.92
C ASP A 240 10.17 -9.46 1.46
N CYS A 241 10.52 -8.18 1.31
CA CYS A 241 11.78 -7.69 0.75
C CYS A 241 12.03 -8.10 -0.72
N GLY A 242 10.99 -8.51 -1.45
CA GLY A 242 11.07 -8.80 -2.88
C GLY A 242 11.21 -7.52 -3.71
N GLU A 243 12.09 -7.58 -4.72
CA GLU A 243 12.31 -6.50 -5.68
C GLU A 243 11.92 -6.96 -7.09
N TYR A 244 11.16 -6.14 -7.79
CA TYR A 244 10.63 -6.46 -9.11
C TYR A 244 10.84 -5.31 -10.08
N ASP A 245 11.25 -5.61 -11.30
CA ASP A 245 11.31 -4.64 -12.40
C ASP A 245 9.90 -4.46 -13.01
N LEU A 246 9.51 -3.21 -13.23
CA LEU A 246 8.26 -2.78 -13.87
C LEU A 246 8.50 -2.33 -15.31
#